data_7d419d2a028b25a7fccbeeeff4fc0def
#
_entry.id   7d419d2a028b25a7fccbeeeff4fc0def
#
_cell.length_a   1.000
_cell.length_b   1.000
_cell.length_c   1.000
_cell.angle_alpha   90.00
_cell.angle_beta   90.00
_cell.angle_gamma   90.00
#
_symmetry.space_group_name_H-M   'P 1'
#
loop_
_entity.id
_entity.type
_entity.pdbx_description
1 polymer ?
#
loop_
_entity_poly.entity_id
_entity_poly.type
_entity_poly.pdbx_seq_one_letter_code
_entity_poly.pdbx_strand_id
1 'polypeptide(L)'
;MPNTTSASLKLTVQATGENSGTWGQITNTNLLILEQAIGGYDAVALNATTGATLAYTNGALSNGKNKVIKLTGTITANVNVIIPDSVEKTYIIENATSGAFTVTVKTSSGTGPTFAATDKTIKLV
;
A
#
# COMPACT_ATOMS: atom_id res chain seq x y z
N MET A 1 20.35 -12.28 18.30
CA MET A 1 19.00 -12.56 17.76
C MET A 1 18.72 -11.59 16.61
N PRO A 2 18.33 -12.12 15.47
CA PRO A 2 18.06 -11.23 14.34
C PRO A 2 16.81 -10.38 14.55
N ASN A 3 16.74 -9.25 13.86
CA ASN A 3 15.52 -8.44 13.80
C ASN A 3 14.40 -9.23 13.15
N THR A 4 13.17 -8.91 13.53
CA THR A 4 11.97 -9.41 12.90
C THR A 4 11.16 -8.24 12.33
N THR A 5 10.01 -8.51 11.76
CA THR A 5 9.13 -7.45 11.26
C THR A 5 7.74 -7.56 11.88
N SER A 6 7.07 -6.42 12.05
CA SER A 6 5.68 -6.39 12.50
C SER A 6 4.75 -6.94 11.41
N ALA A 7 3.57 -7.43 11.82
CA ALA A 7 2.68 -8.15 10.92
C ALA A 7 2.13 -7.29 9.77
N SER A 8 1.63 -6.09 10.07
CA SER A 8 0.92 -5.29 9.07
C SER A 8 1.80 -4.27 8.36
N LEU A 9 2.38 -3.35 9.09
CA LEU A 9 3.18 -2.27 8.48
C LEU A 9 4.61 -2.67 8.17
N LYS A 10 5.02 -3.89 8.55
CA LYS A 10 6.38 -4.40 8.31
C LYS A 10 7.44 -3.49 8.89
N LEU A 11 7.18 -2.96 10.10
CA LEU A 11 8.17 -2.23 10.87
C LEU A 11 9.29 -3.17 11.29
N THR A 12 10.50 -2.68 11.40
CA THR A 12 11.59 -3.47 11.96
C THR A 12 11.41 -3.58 13.46
N VAL A 13 11.25 -4.80 13.97
CA VAL A 13 11.28 -5.09 15.41
C VAL A 13 12.71 -5.42 15.77
N GLN A 14 13.38 -4.48 16.42
CA GLN A 14 14.81 -4.59 16.72
C GLN A 14 15.05 -5.58 17.84
N ALA A 15 15.95 -6.52 17.61
CA ALA A 15 16.37 -7.46 18.63
C ALA A 15 17.36 -6.80 19.60
N THR A 16 17.32 -7.19 20.87
CA THR A 16 18.24 -6.69 21.90
C THR A 16 19.68 -7.05 21.53
N GLY A 17 20.54 -6.05 21.56
CA GLY A 17 21.96 -6.22 21.27
C GLY A 17 22.31 -6.15 19.79
N GLU A 18 21.31 -6.07 18.90
CA GLU A 18 21.51 -5.93 17.47
C GLU A 18 21.57 -4.45 17.06
N ASN A 19 21.94 -4.22 15.79
CA ASN A 19 21.87 -2.90 15.15
C ASN A 19 22.80 -1.85 15.76
N SER A 20 23.94 -2.27 16.33
CA SER A 20 24.95 -1.34 16.81
C SER A 20 25.37 -0.38 15.69
N GLY A 21 25.27 0.92 15.93
CA GLY A 21 25.58 1.95 14.94
C GLY A 21 24.45 2.26 13.97
N THR A 22 23.37 1.48 13.94
CA THR A 22 22.25 1.69 12.98
C THR A 22 20.88 1.76 13.64
N TRP A 23 20.76 1.52 14.94
CA TRP A 23 19.46 1.47 15.61
C TRP A 23 18.68 2.79 15.48
N GLY A 24 19.37 3.93 15.46
CA GLY A 24 18.74 5.24 15.29
C GLY A 24 18.09 5.39 13.93
N GLN A 25 18.77 4.95 12.87
CA GLN A 25 18.23 4.97 11.51
C GLN A 25 17.02 4.04 11.38
N ILE A 26 17.08 2.86 11.98
CA ILE A 26 15.97 1.91 11.96
C ILE A 26 14.76 2.48 12.69
N THR A 27 14.96 3.08 13.86
CA THR A 27 13.89 3.72 14.62
C THR A 27 13.25 4.87 13.83
N ASN A 28 14.07 5.72 13.21
CA ASN A 28 13.58 6.83 12.38
C ASN A 28 12.76 6.31 11.19
N THR A 29 13.24 5.27 10.52
CA THR A 29 12.50 4.66 9.40
C THR A 29 11.15 4.11 9.86
N ASN A 30 11.11 3.44 11.02
CA ASN A 30 9.85 2.96 11.61
C ASN A 30 8.86 4.11 11.85
N LEU A 31 9.33 5.24 12.37
CA LEU A 31 8.49 6.41 12.60
C LEU A 31 7.95 6.99 11.29
N LEU A 32 8.77 7.01 10.24
CA LEU A 32 8.32 7.45 8.91
C LEU A 32 7.29 6.51 8.31
N ILE A 33 7.42 5.21 8.53
CA ILE A 33 6.41 4.23 8.11
C ILE A 33 5.09 4.46 8.86
N LEU A 34 5.15 4.74 10.16
CA LEU A 34 3.95 5.09 10.94
C LEU A 34 3.31 6.38 10.41
N GLU A 35 4.11 7.37 10.05
CA GLU A 35 3.60 8.60 9.43
C GLU A 35 2.87 8.31 8.11
N GLN A 36 3.43 7.43 7.27
CA GLN A 36 2.74 6.99 6.04
C GLN A 36 1.37 6.39 6.36
N ALA A 37 1.30 5.52 7.36
CA ALA A 37 0.08 4.80 7.71
C ALA A 37 -0.99 5.72 8.31
N ILE A 38 -0.60 6.81 8.94
CA ILE A 38 -1.51 7.74 9.60
C ILE A 38 -1.96 8.85 8.65
N GLY A 39 -1.05 9.45 7.90
CA GLY A 39 -1.33 10.61 7.07
C GLY A 39 -0.62 10.61 5.72
N GLY A 40 -0.01 9.50 5.31
CA GLY A 40 0.69 9.42 4.04
C GLY A 40 -0.22 9.44 2.83
N TYR A 41 0.26 10.04 1.75
CA TYR A 41 -0.44 10.14 0.47
C TYR A 41 0.53 9.75 -0.65
N ASP A 42 0.05 8.97 -1.61
CA ASP A 42 0.83 8.65 -2.80
C ASP A 42 -0.10 8.49 -4.00
N ALA A 43 0.41 8.86 -5.16
CA ALA A 43 -0.26 8.64 -6.44
C ALA A 43 0.39 7.42 -7.12
N VAL A 44 -0.39 6.37 -7.32
CA VAL A 44 0.07 5.12 -7.92
C VAL A 44 -0.45 5.03 -9.35
N ALA A 45 0.46 4.99 -10.32
CA ALA A 45 0.09 4.81 -11.72
C ALA A 45 -0.21 3.34 -11.99
N LEU A 46 -1.39 3.06 -12.52
CA LEU A 46 -1.80 1.70 -12.85
C LEU A 46 -1.31 1.30 -14.24
N ASN A 47 -0.89 0.05 -14.39
CA ASN A 47 -0.69 -0.53 -15.70
C ASN A 47 -2.03 -0.61 -16.43
N ALA A 48 -2.07 -0.24 -17.70
CA ALA A 48 -3.30 -0.09 -18.48
C ALA A 48 -4.14 -1.40 -18.55
N THR A 49 -3.50 -2.55 -18.49
CA THR A 49 -4.16 -3.85 -18.67
C THR A 49 -4.14 -4.73 -17.43
N THR A 50 -3.23 -4.47 -16.47
CA THR A 50 -3.05 -5.35 -15.30
C THR A 50 -3.24 -4.65 -13.96
N GLY A 51 -3.20 -3.32 -13.91
CA GLY A 51 -3.33 -2.56 -12.66
C GLY A 51 -2.03 -2.43 -11.90
N ALA A 52 -2.04 -2.70 -10.60
CA ALA A 52 -0.85 -2.60 -9.75
C ALA A 52 -0.93 -3.55 -8.57
N THR A 53 0.24 -3.89 -8.03
CA THR A 53 0.37 -4.56 -6.73
C THR A 53 1.06 -3.59 -5.78
N LEU A 54 0.41 -3.29 -4.65
CA LEU A 54 0.98 -2.37 -3.65
C LEU A 54 2.12 -3.04 -2.92
N ALA A 55 3.19 -2.30 -2.72
CA ALA A 55 4.39 -2.81 -2.07
C ALA A 55 4.30 -2.69 -0.54
N TYR A 56 4.87 -3.66 0.15
CA TYR A 56 5.01 -3.70 1.61
C TYR A 56 6.39 -4.23 1.96
N THR A 57 7.40 -3.42 1.70
CA THR A 57 8.79 -3.80 1.96
C THR A 57 9.07 -3.85 3.46
N ASN A 58 9.72 -4.90 3.92
CA ASN A 58 10.09 -5.06 5.32
C ASN A 58 11.07 -3.95 5.73
N GLY A 59 10.73 -3.24 6.80
CA GLY A 59 11.60 -2.23 7.39
C GLY A 59 11.87 -1.01 6.51
N ALA A 60 11.08 -0.76 5.47
CA ALA A 60 11.28 0.37 4.56
C ALA A 60 9.95 1.02 4.19
N LEU A 61 10.02 2.27 3.74
CA LEU A 61 8.88 2.97 3.17
C LEU A 61 8.45 2.28 1.87
N SER A 62 7.16 2.16 1.65
CA SER A 62 6.62 1.55 0.44
C SER A 62 5.23 2.11 0.14
N ASN A 63 4.81 2.05 -1.13
CA ASN A 63 3.58 2.72 -1.56
C ASN A 63 2.32 2.17 -0.87
N GLY A 64 2.28 0.88 -0.57
CA GLY A 64 1.13 0.26 0.09
C GLY A 64 0.93 0.71 1.54
N LYS A 65 1.95 1.29 2.18
CA LYS A 65 1.88 1.73 3.57
C LYS A 65 1.21 3.10 3.75
N ASN A 66 0.97 3.83 2.67
CA ASN A 66 0.29 5.12 2.73
C ASN A 66 -1.18 4.96 3.13
N LYS A 67 -1.70 5.93 3.87
CA LYS A 67 -3.11 5.97 4.27
C LYS A 67 -4.01 6.28 3.08
N VAL A 68 -3.61 7.24 2.27
CA VAL A 68 -4.36 7.72 1.11
C VAL A 68 -3.59 7.34 -0.16
N ILE A 69 -4.26 6.65 -1.07
CA ILE A 69 -3.66 6.21 -2.33
C ILE A 69 -4.54 6.69 -3.48
N LYS A 70 -3.97 7.50 -4.35
CA LYS A 70 -4.64 7.97 -5.57
C LYS A 70 -4.23 7.09 -6.74
N LEU A 71 -5.19 6.45 -7.37
CA LEU A 71 -4.94 5.61 -8.54
C LEU A 71 -5.01 6.47 -9.79
N THR A 72 -3.96 6.47 -10.60
CA THR A 72 -3.84 7.31 -11.79
C THR A 72 -3.56 6.47 -13.03
N GLY A 73 -3.53 7.12 -14.18
CA GLY A 73 -3.21 6.51 -15.46
C GLY A 73 -4.43 6.24 -16.33
N THR A 74 -4.18 5.90 -17.59
CA THR A 74 -5.22 5.51 -18.53
C THR A 74 -5.30 3.99 -18.60
N ILE A 75 -6.45 3.44 -18.26
CA ILE A 75 -6.67 1.99 -18.30
C ILE A 75 -7.48 1.61 -19.53
N THR A 76 -7.15 0.46 -20.11
CA THR A 76 -7.78 -0.07 -21.34
C THR A 76 -8.47 -1.40 -21.12
N ALA A 77 -8.51 -1.87 -19.88
CA ALA A 77 -9.17 -3.10 -19.45
C ALA A 77 -9.57 -2.97 -17.99
N ASN A 78 -10.43 -3.86 -17.52
CA ASN A 78 -10.71 -3.99 -16.09
C ASN A 78 -9.42 -4.43 -15.39
N VAL A 79 -9.06 -3.73 -14.31
CA VAL A 79 -7.79 -3.94 -13.62
C VAL A 79 -8.02 -4.16 -12.13
N ASN A 80 -7.01 -4.73 -11.48
CA ASN A 80 -7.00 -4.95 -10.03
C ASN A 80 -5.86 -4.17 -9.38
N VAL A 81 -6.12 -3.69 -8.17
CA VAL A 81 -5.08 -3.20 -7.26
C VAL A 81 -4.95 -4.25 -6.16
N ILE A 82 -3.79 -4.88 -6.09
CA ILE A 82 -3.56 -6.02 -5.21
C ILE A 82 -2.86 -5.55 -3.93
N ILE A 83 -3.42 -5.96 -2.79
CA ILE A 83 -2.80 -5.77 -1.48
C ILE A 83 -2.47 -7.15 -0.89
N PRO A 84 -1.47 -7.23 0.02
CA PRO A 84 -1.10 -8.52 0.62
C PRO A 84 -2.24 -9.13 1.46
N ASP A 85 -2.36 -10.45 1.42
CA ASP A 85 -3.40 -11.17 2.16
C ASP A 85 -3.27 -11.03 3.69
N SER A 86 -2.05 -10.89 4.18
CA SER A 86 -1.77 -10.93 5.62
C SER A 86 -1.64 -9.56 6.28
N VAL A 87 -1.93 -8.48 5.56
CA VAL A 87 -1.82 -7.11 6.07
C VAL A 87 -3.19 -6.57 6.43
N GLU A 88 -3.37 -6.19 7.68
CA GLU A 88 -4.59 -5.54 8.15
C GLU A 88 -4.36 -4.03 8.21
N LYS A 89 -5.01 -3.29 7.34
CA LYS A 89 -4.87 -1.85 7.25
C LYS A 89 -6.10 -1.25 6.56
N THR A 90 -6.51 -0.08 7.01
CA THR A 90 -7.55 0.71 6.35
C THR A 90 -6.92 1.65 5.33
N TYR A 91 -7.51 1.71 4.15
CA TYR A 91 -7.07 2.60 3.06
C TYR A 91 -8.15 3.58 2.70
N ILE A 92 -7.74 4.78 2.28
CA ILE A 92 -8.59 5.72 1.58
C ILE A 92 -8.07 5.73 0.14
N ILE A 93 -8.90 5.27 -0.81
CA ILE A 93 -8.48 5.10 -2.19
C ILE A 93 -9.32 5.98 -3.10
N GLU A 94 -8.65 6.81 -3.90
CA GLU A 94 -9.27 7.64 -4.93
C GLU A 94 -9.02 7.00 -6.28
N ASN A 95 -10.09 6.78 -7.03
CA ASN A 95 -9.98 6.33 -8.42
C ASN A 95 -9.94 7.56 -9.34
N ALA A 96 -8.74 7.95 -9.73
CA ALA A 96 -8.51 9.05 -10.66
C ALA A 96 -8.00 8.54 -12.02
N THR A 97 -8.29 7.28 -12.34
CA THR A 97 -7.91 6.70 -13.64
C THR A 97 -8.80 7.24 -14.76
N SER A 98 -8.25 7.26 -15.98
CA SER A 98 -9.01 7.53 -17.20
C SER A 98 -9.40 6.20 -17.86
N GLY A 99 -10.53 6.22 -18.58
CA GLY A 99 -11.04 5.03 -19.25
C GLY A 99 -12.28 4.48 -18.56
N ALA A 100 -13.15 3.84 -19.34
CA ALA A 100 -14.44 3.33 -18.86
C ALA A 100 -14.31 1.84 -18.49
N PHE A 101 -13.44 1.55 -17.53
CA PHE A 101 -13.19 0.20 -17.04
C PHE A 101 -13.21 0.16 -15.51
N THR A 102 -13.44 -1.01 -14.95
CA THR A 102 -13.51 -1.19 -13.50
C THR A 102 -12.13 -1.29 -12.87
N VAL A 103 -12.04 -0.85 -11.61
CA VAL A 103 -10.85 -1.04 -10.77
C VAL A 103 -11.32 -1.75 -9.50
N THR A 104 -10.76 -2.91 -9.22
CA THR A 104 -11.07 -3.70 -8.03
C THR A 104 -9.87 -3.69 -7.10
N VAL A 105 -10.08 -3.29 -5.85
CA VAL A 105 -9.06 -3.37 -4.79
C VAL A 105 -9.29 -4.66 -4.02
N LYS A 106 -8.32 -5.56 -4.05
CA LYS A 106 -8.48 -6.90 -3.46
C LYS A 106 -7.15 -7.46 -2.97
N THR A 107 -7.23 -8.47 -2.12
CA THR A 107 -6.06 -9.27 -1.81
C THR A 107 -5.76 -10.23 -2.96
N SER A 108 -4.55 -10.80 -2.99
CA SER A 108 -4.16 -11.69 -4.10
C SER A 108 -5.05 -12.93 -4.22
N SER A 109 -5.52 -13.47 -3.10
CA SER A 109 -6.37 -14.66 -3.05
C SER A 109 -7.85 -14.38 -2.79
N GLY A 110 -8.20 -13.14 -2.47
CA GLY A 110 -9.55 -12.77 -2.05
C GLY A 110 -10.31 -11.94 -3.08
N THR A 111 -11.37 -11.32 -2.59
CA THR A 111 -12.19 -10.35 -3.32
C THR A 111 -12.18 -9.02 -2.58
N GLY A 112 -12.71 -7.99 -3.21
CA GLY A 112 -12.77 -6.67 -2.57
C GLY A 112 -13.67 -5.72 -3.33
N PRO A 113 -13.76 -4.46 -2.86
CA PRO A 113 -14.62 -3.46 -3.48
C PRO A 113 -14.17 -3.11 -4.88
N THR A 114 -15.14 -2.83 -5.75
CA THR A 114 -14.90 -2.46 -7.14
C THR A 114 -15.40 -1.05 -7.39
N PHE A 115 -14.55 -0.22 -8.00
CA PHE A 115 -15.00 1.03 -8.62
C PHE A 115 -15.61 0.69 -9.98
N ALA A 116 -16.86 1.04 -10.18
CA ALA A 116 -17.52 0.88 -11.48
C ALA A 116 -16.81 1.72 -12.56
N ALA A 117 -17.06 1.42 -13.81
CA ALA A 117 -16.36 2.07 -14.94
C ALA A 117 -16.46 3.60 -14.92
N THR A 118 -17.54 4.16 -14.38
CA THR A 118 -17.77 5.61 -14.30
C THR A 118 -17.54 6.16 -12.88
N ASP A 119 -17.20 5.33 -11.93
CA ASP A 119 -17.02 5.71 -10.53
C ASP A 119 -15.61 6.24 -10.27
N LYS A 120 -15.43 7.54 -10.39
CA LYS A 120 -14.14 8.21 -10.18
C LYS A 120 -14.16 8.96 -8.83
N THR A 121 -14.45 8.24 -7.77
CA THR A 121 -14.63 8.78 -6.42
C THR A 121 -13.58 8.27 -5.45
N ILE A 122 -13.73 8.63 -4.19
CA ILE A 122 -12.89 8.18 -3.07
C ILE A 122 -13.69 7.18 -2.25
N LYS A 123 -13.07 6.06 -1.90
CA LYS A 123 -13.68 5.04 -1.05
C LYS A 123 -12.77 4.66 0.11
N LEU A 124 -13.39 4.34 1.23
CA LEU A 124 -12.71 3.72 2.37
C LEU A 124 -12.68 2.20 2.16
N VAL A 125 -11.51 1.63 2.24
CA VAL A 125 -11.29 0.21 1.93
C VAL A 125 -10.63 -0.54 3.09
#